data_1d4a523801794976c9431d5bbe3f7c21
#
_entry.id   1d4a523801794976c9431d5bbe3f7c21
#
_cell.length_a   1.000
_cell.length_b   1.000
_cell.length_c   1.000
_cell.angle_alpha   90.00
_cell.angle_beta   90.00
_cell.angle_gamma   90.00
#
_symmetry.space_group_name_H-M   'P 1'
#
loop_
_entity.id
_entity.type
_entity.pdbx_description
1 polymer ?
#
loop_
_entity_poly.entity_id
_entity_poly.type
_entity_poly.pdbx_seq_one_letter_code
_entity_poly.pdbx_strand_id
1 'polypeptide(L)'
;MENKTRFTKLDGLRGLLSLVVALNHSFLVVVIPTFANVWQQNPLVFNGLQSKLQQLFMFLGNGGAAVTLFFLLSGLVLGQSFSRIKMNFRGLTSFMVKRIIRLYPVYLFVIAITAIYMKFGFIYQTFPYSSSWFNWWMNFQMTLRELFLNIFFVHAYIGGVTWTLRVILIASFVFPIFYLINKKTSLWLDILVSILLVYFSFTLFNIEGFRDLRYLYMFYLGLMIPKFKTLFSTISNRLATIVLPFGLIFLLGFRYPTNEYYGGVVESIVSFFIIGIAAYGDKVSVLDFLNRKFFQFFGKISYSLYLIHFSVLYILSRIMFQNLPNLPYANQYLIIHFSLFLLSVIIATGVSLLVYKYIELPSHSLSTRIGKKISQE
;
A
#
# COMPACT_ATOMS: atom_id res chain seq x y z
N MET A 1 3.16 26.70 14.55
CA MET A 1 1.97 26.42 13.72
C MET A 1 2.31 25.90 12.30
N GLU A 2 3.48 26.20 11.73
CA GLU A 2 3.90 25.79 10.37
C GLU A 2 3.99 24.26 10.13
N ASN A 3 4.26 23.48 11.17
CA ASN A 3 4.46 22.05 11.01
C ASN A 3 3.16 21.21 10.82
N LYS A 4 2.00 21.73 11.12
CA LYS A 4 0.73 20.99 11.02
C LYS A 4 0.16 20.93 9.59
N THR A 5 0.38 21.96 8.80
CA THR A 5 -0.13 22.04 7.42
C THR A 5 0.72 21.24 6.43
N ARG A 6 1.99 20.98 6.74
CA ARG A 6 2.96 20.34 5.85
C ARG A 6 2.68 18.86 5.57
N PHE A 7 2.01 18.19 6.50
CA PHE A 7 1.72 16.75 6.39
C PHE A 7 0.30 16.45 5.92
N THR A 8 -0.58 17.44 5.81
CA THR A 8 -1.95 17.22 5.37
C THR A 8 -2.03 16.65 3.96
N LYS A 9 -1.21 17.15 3.01
CA LYS A 9 -1.16 16.59 1.64
C LYS A 9 -0.72 15.12 1.63
N LEU A 10 0.22 14.73 2.51
CA LEU A 10 0.66 13.33 2.61
C LEU A 10 -0.42 12.43 3.23
N ASP A 11 -1.19 12.93 4.20
CA ASP A 11 -2.32 12.18 4.75
C ASP A 11 -3.43 12.02 3.69
N GLY A 12 -3.74 13.08 2.94
CA GLY A 12 -4.67 13.01 1.81
C GLY A 12 -4.19 12.03 0.71
N LEU A 13 -2.89 12.02 0.43
CA LEU A 13 -2.30 11.07 -0.50
C LEU A 13 -2.49 9.62 -0.03
N ARG A 14 -2.26 9.33 1.26
CA ARG A 14 -2.53 7.99 1.82
C ARG A 14 -3.99 7.59 1.67
N GLY A 15 -4.92 8.53 1.85
CA GLY A 15 -6.34 8.29 1.63
C GLY A 15 -6.64 7.94 0.18
N LEU A 16 -6.13 8.70 -0.77
CA LEU A 16 -6.25 8.41 -2.19
C LEU A 16 -5.69 7.03 -2.55
N LEU A 17 -4.48 6.72 -2.08
CA LEU A 17 -3.81 5.45 -2.38
C LEU A 17 -4.58 4.24 -1.84
N SER A 18 -5.21 4.35 -0.66
CA SER A 18 -6.05 3.26 -0.13
C SER A 18 -7.28 2.99 -1.00
N LEU A 19 -7.89 4.03 -1.57
CA LEU A 19 -8.98 3.88 -2.53
C LEU A 19 -8.52 3.31 -3.87
N VAL A 20 -7.35 3.72 -4.36
CA VAL A 20 -6.76 3.17 -5.60
C VAL A 20 -6.50 1.67 -5.47
N VAL A 21 -5.97 1.20 -4.32
CA VAL A 21 -5.77 -0.24 -4.10
C VAL A 21 -7.11 -0.98 -4.04
N ALA A 22 -8.11 -0.42 -3.37
CA ALA A 22 -9.45 -1.03 -3.30
C ALA A 22 -10.10 -1.11 -4.70
N LEU A 23 -9.94 -0.07 -5.53
CA LEU A 23 -10.39 -0.06 -6.92
C LEU A 23 -9.69 -1.16 -7.73
N ASN A 24 -8.36 -1.22 -7.65
CA ASN A 24 -7.58 -2.24 -8.34
C ASN A 24 -8.06 -3.65 -8.01
N HIS A 25 -8.18 -3.97 -6.72
CA HIS A 25 -8.60 -5.30 -6.29
C HIS A 25 -10.01 -5.64 -6.76
N SER A 26 -10.94 -4.70 -6.77
CA SER A 26 -12.30 -4.96 -7.26
C SER A 26 -12.34 -5.31 -8.74
N PHE A 27 -11.45 -4.71 -9.55
CA PHE A 27 -11.31 -4.99 -10.97
C PHE A 27 -10.59 -6.30 -11.30
N LEU A 28 -10.08 -7.00 -10.27
CA LEU A 28 -9.41 -8.29 -10.42
C LEU A 28 -10.31 -9.50 -10.09
N VAL A 29 -11.55 -9.26 -9.63
CA VAL A 29 -12.45 -10.32 -9.14
C VAL A 29 -13.02 -11.18 -10.27
N VAL A 30 -13.59 -10.55 -11.30
CA VAL A 30 -14.27 -11.23 -12.39
C VAL A 30 -13.36 -11.39 -13.60
N VAL A 31 -13.40 -12.57 -14.22
CA VAL A 31 -12.62 -12.84 -15.43
C VAL A 31 -13.19 -12.05 -16.62
N ILE A 32 -12.29 -11.49 -17.43
CA ILE A 32 -12.66 -10.96 -18.75
C ILE A 32 -12.68 -12.15 -19.71
N PRO A 33 -13.78 -12.43 -20.44
CA PRO A 33 -13.95 -13.66 -21.22
C PRO A 33 -12.85 -13.94 -22.23
N THR A 34 -12.22 -12.90 -22.76
CA THR A 34 -11.14 -13.00 -23.75
C THR A 34 -9.74 -13.11 -23.15
N PHE A 35 -9.61 -12.96 -21.80
CA PHE A 35 -8.31 -12.90 -21.13
C PHE A 35 -8.35 -13.48 -19.73
N ALA A 36 -7.77 -14.66 -19.57
CA ALA A 36 -7.68 -15.34 -18.27
C ALA A 36 -6.79 -14.57 -17.26
N ASN A 37 -5.83 -13.78 -17.74
CA ASN A 37 -4.88 -13.03 -16.94
C ASN A 37 -4.91 -11.52 -17.26
N VAL A 38 -5.73 -10.76 -16.55
CA VAL A 38 -5.82 -9.30 -16.66
C VAL A 38 -4.52 -8.58 -16.29
N TRP A 39 -3.67 -9.21 -15.48
CA TRP A 39 -2.46 -8.63 -14.91
C TRP A 39 -1.30 -8.37 -15.88
N GLN A 40 -1.24 -9.11 -16.97
CA GLN A 40 -0.01 -9.22 -17.76
C GLN A 40 -0.18 -8.83 -19.22
N GLN A 41 -1.32 -8.27 -19.61
CA GLN A 41 -1.59 -8.04 -21.02
C GLN A 41 -1.46 -6.57 -21.41
N ASN A 42 -0.79 -6.36 -22.54
CA ASN A 42 -0.70 -5.06 -23.19
C ASN A 42 -2.11 -4.51 -23.47
N PRO A 43 -2.47 -3.31 -22.95
CA PRO A 43 -3.78 -2.72 -23.15
C PRO A 43 -4.16 -2.50 -24.63
N LEU A 44 -3.20 -2.51 -25.53
CA LEU A 44 -3.44 -2.38 -26.98
C LEU A 44 -4.01 -3.65 -27.62
N VAL A 45 -3.94 -4.79 -26.94
CA VAL A 45 -4.41 -6.09 -27.44
C VAL A 45 -5.91 -6.31 -27.21
N PHE A 46 -6.55 -5.47 -26.39
CA PHE A 46 -7.96 -5.65 -26.03
C PHE A 46 -8.91 -5.20 -27.13
N ASN A 47 -9.80 -6.10 -27.52
CA ASN A 47 -10.87 -5.83 -28.48
C ASN A 47 -12.20 -5.55 -27.76
N GLY A 48 -12.92 -4.55 -28.22
CA GLY A 48 -14.21 -4.14 -27.66
C GLY A 48 -14.11 -3.03 -26.60
N LEU A 49 -15.17 -2.23 -26.49
CA LEU A 49 -15.22 -1.04 -25.63
C LEU A 49 -15.09 -1.39 -24.17
N GLN A 50 -15.78 -2.42 -23.67
CA GLN A 50 -15.74 -2.80 -22.26
C GLN A 50 -14.34 -3.23 -21.83
N SER A 51 -13.65 -4.04 -22.65
CA SER A 51 -12.28 -4.49 -22.36
C SER A 51 -11.30 -3.32 -22.31
N LYS A 52 -11.44 -2.36 -23.24
CA LYS A 52 -10.62 -1.14 -23.26
C LYS A 52 -10.88 -0.26 -22.03
N LEU A 53 -12.14 -0.09 -21.64
CA LEU A 53 -12.49 0.64 -20.42
C LEU A 53 -11.98 -0.07 -19.16
N GLN A 54 -12.10 -1.39 -19.10
CA GLN A 54 -11.52 -2.17 -17.99
C GLN A 54 -10.01 -1.90 -17.86
N GLN A 55 -9.28 -1.93 -18.97
CA GLN A 55 -7.85 -1.64 -18.97
C GLN A 55 -7.54 -0.20 -18.55
N LEU A 56 -8.32 0.75 -18.99
CA LEU A 56 -8.20 2.14 -18.55
C LEU A 56 -8.37 2.26 -17.04
N PHE A 57 -9.39 1.60 -16.47
CA PHE A 57 -9.60 1.63 -15.01
C PHE A 57 -8.53 0.86 -14.24
N MET A 58 -8.01 -0.23 -14.77
CA MET A 58 -6.86 -0.94 -14.22
C MET A 58 -5.59 -0.09 -14.27
N PHE A 59 -5.40 0.67 -15.36
CA PHE A 59 -4.32 1.64 -15.49
C PHE A 59 -4.45 2.76 -14.45
N LEU A 60 -5.60 3.41 -14.34
CA LEU A 60 -5.86 4.48 -13.37
C LEU A 60 -5.85 3.96 -11.92
N GLY A 61 -6.26 2.72 -11.72
CA GLY A 61 -6.29 2.01 -10.45
C GLY A 61 -5.06 1.13 -10.21
N ASN A 62 -3.85 1.52 -10.66
CA ASN A 62 -2.66 0.71 -10.47
C ASN A 62 -2.31 0.53 -8.98
N GLY A 63 -2.75 -0.59 -8.40
CA GLY A 63 -2.52 -0.94 -7.01
C GLY A 63 -1.03 -1.12 -6.67
N GLY A 64 -0.23 -1.60 -7.62
CA GLY A 64 1.22 -1.74 -7.44
C GLY A 64 1.91 -0.40 -7.27
N ALA A 65 1.58 0.59 -8.11
CA ALA A 65 2.09 1.95 -7.98
C ALA A 65 1.66 2.59 -6.65
N ALA A 66 0.42 2.34 -6.20
CA ALA A 66 -0.05 2.81 -4.90
C ALA A 66 0.77 2.20 -3.75
N VAL A 67 1.11 0.91 -3.80
CA VAL A 67 1.96 0.25 -2.79
C VAL A 67 3.37 0.82 -2.81
N THR A 68 3.94 1.08 -4.00
CA THR A 68 5.25 1.75 -4.15
C THR A 68 5.25 3.10 -3.45
N LEU A 69 4.23 3.93 -3.68
CA LEU A 69 4.04 5.21 -2.99
C LEU A 69 3.92 5.03 -1.46
N PHE A 70 3.18 4.02 -0.97
CA PHE A 70 3.09 3.73 0.46
C PHE A 70 4.44 3.37 1.09
N PHE A 71 5.29 2.61 0.41
CA PHE A 71 6.59 2.23 0.93
C PHE A 71 7.56 3.42 0.99
N LEU A 72 7.62 4.25 -0.05
CA LEU A 72 8.43 5.47 -0.03
C LEU A 72 7.93 6.45 1.05
N LEU A 73 6.61 6.65 1.14
CA LEU A 73 6.00 7.50 2.16
C LEU A 73 6.30 6.98 3.58
N SER A 74 6.31 5.66 3.76
CA SER A 74 6.73 5.03 5.02
C SER A 74 8.19 5.32 5.33
N GLY A 75 9.09 5.26 4.35
CA GLY A 75 10.50 5.62 4.50
C GLY A 75 10.69 7.07 4.94
N LEU A 76 9.98 8.02 4.33
CA LEU A 76 10.00 9.43 4.73
C LEU A 76 9.53 9.63 6.18
N VAL A 77 8.38 9.06 6.54
CA VAL A 77 7.79 9.21 7.89
C VAL A 77 8.65 8.53 8.96
N LEU A 78 9.22 7.36 8.63
CA LEU A 78 10.17 6.69 9.51
C LEU A 78 11.42 7.54 9.75
N GLY A 79 12.00 8.12 8.69
CA GLY A 79 13.17 9.00 8.81
C GLY A 79 12.92 10.17 9.74
N GLN A 80 11.76 10.81 9.64
CA GLN A 80 11.37 11.90 10.54
C GLN A 80 11.14 11.43 11.99
N SER A 81 10.64 10.22 12.18
CA SER A 81 10.50 9.65 13.51
C SER A 81 11.86 9.36 14.12
N PHE A 82 12.78 8.83 13.32
CA PHE A 82 14.14 8.51 13.74
C PHE A 82 14.98 9.74 14.09
N SER A 83 14.80 10.86 13.40
CA SER A 83 15.52 12.12 13.70
C SER A 83 15.30 12.65 15.12
N ARG A 84 14.23 12.19 15.79
CA ARG A 84 13.82 12.58 17.15
C ARG A 84 14.20 11.57 18.22
N ILE A 85 14.87 10.46 17.84
CA ILE A 85 15.21 9.36 18.75
C ILE A 85 16.70 9.40 19.09
N LYS A 86 17.05 9.17 20.35
CA LYS A 86 18.43 8.92 20.74
C LYS A 86 18.86 7.57 20.16
N MET A 87 20.00 7.55 19.47
CA MET A 87 20.55 6.34 18.82
C MET A 87 21.28 5.45 19.85
N ASN A 88 20.57 5.02 20.87
CA ASN A 88 21.02 4.07 21.87
C ASN A 88 20.02 2.90 21.95
N PHE A 89 20.36 1.86 22.69
CA PHE A 89 19.53 0.66 22.83
C PHE A 89 18.10 0.98 23.28
N ARG A 90 17.92 1.86 24.27
CA ARG A 90 16.60 2.27 24.78
C ARG A 90 15.77 3.01 23.71
N GLY A 91 16.40 3.92 22.97
CA GLY A 91 15.74 4.64 21.88
C GLY A 91 15.27 3.70 20.75
N LEU A 92 16.13 2.75 20.35
CA LEU A 92 15.80 1.75 19.35
C LEU A 92 14.67 0.82 19.83
N THR A 93 14.75 0.34 21.06
CA THR A 93 13.70 -0.48 21.68
C THR A 93 12.38 0.29 21.75
N SER A 94 12.41 1.55 22.23
CA SER A 94 11.23 2.43 22.25
C SER A 94 10.61 2.57 20.88
N PHE A 95 11.42 2.74 19.83
CA PHE A 95 10.94 2.83 18.45
C PHE A 95 10.24 1.54 18.00
N MET A 96 10.89 0.38 18.20
CA MET A 96 10.31 -0.91 17.78
C MET A 96 9.02 -1.22 18.52
N VAL A 97 8.99 -1.03 19.84
CA VAL A 97 7.79 -1.24 20.66
C VAL A 97 6.65 -0.33 20.22
N LYS A 98 6.92 0.95 19.94
CA LYS A 98 5.91 1.87 19.38
C LYS A 98 5.34 1.37 18.06
N ARG A 99 6.18 0.85 17.18
CA ARG A 99 5.76 0.31 15.87
C ARG A 99 4.85 -0.90 16.04
N ILE A 100 5.28 -1.87 16.85
CA ILE A 100 4.51 -3.09 17.08
C ILE A 100 3.15 -2.74 17.71
N ILE A 101 3.12 -1.97 18.80
CA ILE A 101 1.87 -1.61 19.47
C ILE A 101 0.95 -0.80 18.56
N ARG A 102 1.47 -0.01 17.65
CA ARG A 102 0.66 0.78 16.71
C ARG A 102 0.06 -0.06 15.59
N LEU A 103 0.79 -1.05 15.06
CA LEU A 103 0.38 -1.77 13.85
C LEU A 103 -0.33 -3.09 14.19
N TYR A 104 0.16 -3.82 15.16
CA TYR A 104 -0.31 -5.18 15.45
C TYR A 104 -1.78 -5.30 15.86
N PRO A 105 -2.37 -4.44 16.71
CA PRO A 105 -3.73 -4.64 17.17
C PRO A 105 -4.77 -4.64 16.05
N VAL A 106 -4.66 -3.73 15.07
CA VAL A 106 -5.55 -3.72 13.89
C VAL A 106 -5.31 -4.95 13.03
N TYR A 107 -4.05 -5.32 12.82
CA TYR A 107 -3.68 -6.51 12.08
C TYR A 107 -4.26 -7.78 12.70
N LEU A 108 -4.08 -7.98 14.00
CA LEU A 108 -4.61 -9.14 14.72
C LEU A 108 -6.14 -9.21 14.65
N PHE A 109 -6.81 -8.06 14.75
CA PHE A 109 -8.27 -8.00 14.61
C PHE A 109 -8.71 -8.48 13.22
N VAL A 110 -8.07 -7.99 12.14
CA VAL A 110 -8.41 -8.37 10.77
C VAL A 110 -8.13 -9.85 10.51
N ILE A 111 -6.97 -10.35 10.98
CA ILE A 111 -6.65 -11.79 10.87
C ILE A 111 -7.65 -12.64 11.62
N ALA A 112 -7.98 -12.28 12.86
CA ALA A 112 -8.91 -13.07 13.70
C ALA A 112 -10.28 -13.19 13.03
N ILE A 113 -10.86 -12.07 12.57
CA ILE A 113 -12.17 -12.07 11.89
C ILE A 113 -12.11 -12.88 10.59
N THR A 114 -11.07 -12.66 9.78
CA THR A 114 -10.92 -13.39 8.52
C THR A 114 -10.70 -14.88 8.76
N ALA A 115 -9.91 -15.26 9.77
CA ALA A 115 -9.70 -16.67 10.14
C ALA A 115 -10.97 -17.34 10.68
N ILE A 116 -11.78 -16.64 11.48
CA ILE A 116 -13.10 -17.13 11.93
C ILE A 116 -13.99 -17.38 10.72
N TYR A 117 -14.07 -16.43 9.79
CA TYR A 117 -14.82 -16.62 8.55
C TYR A 117 -14.32 -17.83 7.76
N MET A 118 -12.99 -17.95 7.57
CA MET A 118 -12.40 -19.10 6.85
C MET A 118 -12.64 -20.44 7.55
N LYS A 119 -12.73 -20.47 8.88
CA LYS A 119 -12.95 -21.71 9.64
C LYS A 119 -14.40 -22.16 9.62
N PHE A 120 -15.34 -21.25 9.72
CA PHE A 120 -16.75 -21.57 9.99
C PHE A 120 -17.70 -21.21 8.85
N GLY A 121 -17.37 -20.22 8.04
CA GLY A 121 -18.24 -19.69 6.98
C GLY A 121 -17.72 -19.91 5.55
N PHE A 122 -16.59 -20.61 5.39
CA PHE A 122 -15.92 -20.70 4.11
C PHE A 122 -15.67 -22.15 3.68
N ILE A 123 -16.16 -22.50 2.49
CA ILE A 123 -15.74 -23.69 1.77
C ILE A 123 -15.08 -23.24 0.48
N TYR A 124 -13.85 -23.66 0.24
CA TYR A 124 -13.16 -23.31 -0.99
C TYR A 124 -13.92 -23.85 -2.21
N GLN A 125 -14.22 -22.95 -3.12
CA GLN A 125 -14.90 -23.25 -4.37
C GLN A 125 -14.48 -22.25 -5.43
N THR A 126 -14.22 -22.72 -6.63
CA THR A 126 -14.03 -21.89 -7.83
C THR A 126 -15.38 -21.65 -8.50
N PHE A 127 -15.52 -20.48 -9.09
CA PHE A 127 -16.74 -20.11 -9.81
C PHE A 127 -16.41 -19.88 -11.29
N PRO A 128 -17.34 -20.15 -12.22
CA PRO A 128 -17.06 -20.08 -13.67
C PRO A 128 -16.53 -18.73 -14.13
N TYR A 129 -16.94 -17.65 -13.49
CA TYR A 129 -16.55 -16.27 -13.84
C TYR A 129 -15.59 -15.62 -12.85
N SER A 130 -15.11 -16.35 -11.88
CA SER A 130 -14.07 -15.85 -10.96
C SER A 130 -12.70 -15.90 -11.62
N SER A 131 -11.92 -14.85 -11.41
CA SER A 131 -10.57 -14.76 -11.97
C SER A 131 -9.59 -15.71 -11.25
N SER A 132 -8.47 -16.02 -11.91
CA SER A 132 -7.37 -16.75 -11.29
C SER A 132 -6.81 -16.02 -10.06
N TRP A 133 -6.77 -14.68 -10.10
CA TRP A 133 -6.38 -13.87 -8.94
C TRP A 133 -7.32 -14.08 -7.75
N PHE A 134 -8.63 -14.02 -7.98
CA PHE A 134 -9.61 -14.24 -6.91
C PHE A 134 -9.53 -15.65 -6.34
N ASN A 135 -9.40 -16.67 -7.19
CA ASN A 135 -9.33 -18.08 -6.79
C ASN A 135 -8.01 -18.43 -6.09
N TRP A 136 -6.96 -17.65 -6.26
CA TRP A 136 -5.67 -17.89 -5.62
C TRP A 136 -5.69 -17.57 -4.12
N TRP A 137 -6.53 -16.61 -3.69
CA TRP A 137 -6.63 -16.20 -2.31
C TRP A 137 -7.50 -17.15 -1.47
N MET A 138 -7.15 -17.33 -0.20
CA MET A 138 -7.89 -18.15 0.77
C MET A 138 -8.14 -19.61 0.35
N ASN A 139 -7.34 -20.16 -0.57
CA ASN A 139 -7.47 -21.51 -1.12
C ASN A 139 -6.84 -22.59 -0.23
N PHE A 140 -6.79 -22.35 1.08
CA PHE A 140 -6.22 -23.28 2.05
C PHE A 140 -7.16 -23.45 3.26
N GLN A 141 -7.03 -24.59 3.93
CA GLN A 141 -7.78 -24.85 5.16
C GLN A 141 -7.25 -24.02 6.31
N MET A 142 -8.14 -23.29 7.00
CA MET A 142 -7.78 -22.56 8.22
C MET A 142 -7.56 -23.53 9.38
N THR A 143 -6.33 -23.66 9.81
CA THR A 143 -5.88 -24.42 10.99
C THR A 143 -5.28 -23.48 12.02
N LEU A 144 -5.15 -23.94 13.26
CA LEU A 144 -4.46 -23.20 14.30
C LEU A 144 -2.99 -22.92 13.91
N ARG A 145 -2.33 -23.88 13.25
CA ARG A 145 -0.98 -23.72 12.74
C ARG A 145 -0.90 -22.55 11.74
N GLU A 146 -1.79 -22.51 10.76
CA GLU A 146 -1.83 -21.42 9.77
C GLU A 146 -2.14 -20.06 10.43
N LEU A 147 -3.02 -20.04 11.42
CA LEU A 147 -3.29 -18.83 12.20
C LEU A 147 -2.02 -18.33 12.91
N PHE A 148 -1.27 -19.22 13.59
CA PHE A 148 -0.01 -18.86 14.25
C PHE A 148 1.04 -18.36 13.24
N LEU A 149 1.22 -19.05 12.11
CA LEU A 149 2.17 -18.65 11.08
C LEU A 149 1.86 -17.26 10.52
N ASN A 150 0.57 -16.92 10.35
CA ASN A 150 0.17 -15.59 9.94
C ASN A 150 0.33 -14.55 11.07
N ILE A 151 -0.03 -14.86 12.32
CA ILE A 151 0.17 -13.96 13.46
C ILE A 151 1.64 -13.49 13.54
N PHE A 152 2.59 -14.39 13.34
CA PHE A 152 4.02 -14.08 13.42
C PHE A 152 4.66 -13.67 12.08
N PHE A 153 3.86 -13.43 11.04
CA PHE A 153 4.30 -13.04 9.70
C PHE A 153 5.25 -14.05 9.01
N VAL A 154 5.27 -15.30 9.45
CA VAL A 154 5.93 -16.39 8.70
C VAL A 154 5.17 -16.58 7.38
N HIS A 155 3.85 -16.66 7.46
CA HIS A 155 2.94 -16.54 6.34
C HIS A 155 2.26 -15.15 6.34
N ALA A 156 1.79 -14.71 5.17
CA ALA A 156 1.00 -13.49 5.03
C ALA A 156 -0.09 -13.72 3.97
N TYR A 157 -0.86 -14.80 4.17
CA TYR A 157 -1.87 -15.27 3.23
C TYR A 157 -3.30 -14.87 3.61
N ILE A 158 -3.54 -14.66 4.92
CA ILE A 158 -4.83 -14.21 5.41
C ILE A 158 -4.99 -12.72 5.10
N GLY A 159 -6.09 -12.37 4.38
CA GLY A 159 -6.43 -10.99 4.08
C GLY A 159 -5.66 -10.34 2.92
N GLY A 160 -4.99 -11.12 2.07
CA GLY A 160 -4.46 -10.73 0.76
C GLY A 160 -3.49 -9.54 0.68
N VAL A 161 -3.62 -8.55 1.54
CA VAL A 161 -2.78 -7.34 1.60
C VAL A 161 -1.77 -7.34 2.75
N THR A 162 -1.82 -8.34 3.61
CA THR A 162 -1.03 -8.40 4.85
C THR A 162 0.47 -8.55 4.61
N TRP A 163 0.87 -9.02 3.44
CA TRP A 163 2.27 -9.10 3.03
C TRP A 163 2.97 -7.73 3.05
N THR A 164 2.24 -6.65 2.74
CA THR A 164 2.82 -5.30 2.77
C THR A 164 3.14 -4.86 4.19
N LEU A 165 2.35 -5.28 5.18
CA LEU A 165 2.63 -5.00 6.58
C LEU A 165 3.87 -5.77 7.06
N ARG A 166 4.06 -7.02 6.60
CA ARG A 166 5.29 -7.79 6.84
C ARG A 166 6.51 -7.04 6.29
N VAL A 167 6.44 -6.52 5.06
CA VAL A 167 7.49 -5.69 4.47
C VAL A 167 7.76 -4.43 5.30
N ILE A 168 6.73 -3.73 5.75
CA ILE A 168 6.86 -2.53 6.60
C ILE A 168 7.53 -2.85 7.93
N LEU A 169 7.24 -4.00 8.54
CA LEU A 169 7.89 -4.43 9.78
C LEU A 169 9.36 -4.79 9.56
N ILE A 170 9.67 -5.57 8.51
CA ILE A 170 11.05 -5.88 8.12
C ILE A 170 11.83 -4.58 7.88
N ALA A 171 11.27 -3.67 7.09
CA ALA A 171 11.88 -2.37 6.85
C ALA A 171 12.12 -1.60 8.16
N SER A 172 11.19 -1.67 9.13
CA SER A 172 11.35 -1.01 10.42
C SER A 172 12.54 -1.57 11.23
N PHE A 173 12.83 -2.87 11.13
CA PHE A 173 14.02 -3.48 11.76
C PHE A 173 15.33 -3.07 11.08
N VAL A 174 15.33 -2.93 9.75
CA VAL A 174 16.52 -2.51 8.97
C VAL A 174 16.74 -1.00 9.05
N PHE A 175 15.69 -0.23 9.33
CA PHE A 175 15.68 1.22 9.24
C PHE A 175 16.74 1.95 10.07
N PRO A 176 17.14 1.49 11.28
CA PRO A 176 18.25 2.10 12.01
C PRO A 176 19.54 2.17 11.20
N ILE A 177 19.85 1.10 10.46
CA ILE A 177 21.04 1.01 9.60
C ILE A 177 20.92 2.03 8.46
N PHE A 178 19.78 2.05 7.77
CA PHE A 178 19.49 3.01 6.70
C PHE A 178 19.64 4.46 7.17
N TYR A 179 19.09 4.77 8.35
CA TYR A 179 19.17 6.10 8.93
C TYR A 179 20.61 6.51 9.26
N LEU A 180 21.41 5.60 9.83
CA LEU A 180 22.81 5.87 10.15
C LEU A 180 23.65 6.10 8.88
N ILE A 181 23.43 5.29 7.84
CA ILE A 181 24.07 5.48 6.54
C ILE A 181 23.68 6.85 6.01
N ASN A 182 22.38 7.11 5.81
CA ASN A 182 21.90 8.36 5.22
C ASN A 182 22.34 9.61 6.00
N LYS A 183 22.44 9.54 7.35
CA LYS A 183 22.90 10.66 8.18
C LYS A 183 24.37 10.99 7.98
N LYS A 184 25.22 9.99 7.70
CA LYS A 184 26.67 10.14 7.61
C LYS A 184 27.18 10.29 6.18
N THR A 185 26.38 9.95 5.19
CA THR A 185 26.77 9.93 3.79
C THR A 185 26.48 11.24 3.07
N SER A 186 27.30 11.53 2.05
CA SER A 186 26.99 12.54 1.05
C SER A 186 25.85 12.09 0.14
N LEU A 187 25.27 13.01 -0.60
CA LEU A 187 24.19 12.69 -1.54
C LEU A 187 24.61 11.65 -2.59
N TRP A 188 25.85 11.71 -3.09
CA TRP A 188 26.37 10.75 -4.06
C TRP A 188 26.46 9.33 -3.51
N LEU A 189 26.87 9.18 -2.25
CA LEU A 189 26.89 7.88 -1.58
C LEU A 189 25.47 7.35 -1.34
N ASP A 190 24.50 8.21 -1.02
CA ASP A 190 23.11 7.76 -0.90
C ASP A 190 22.55 7.27 -2.23
N ILE A 191 22.88 7.95 -3.34
CA ILE A 191 22.50 7.51 -4.68
C ILE A 191 23.14 6.15 -4.97
N LEU A 192 24.44 5.97 -4.68
CA LEU A 192 25.11 4.68 -4.83
C LEU A 192 24.46 3.57 -4.00
N VAL A 193 24.16 3.84 -2.74
CA VAL A 193 23.44 2.88 -1.86
C VAL A 193 22.07 2.52 -2.45
N SER A 194 21.34 3.51 -2.99
CA SER A 194 20.05 3.25 -3.65
C SER A 194 20.20 2.35 -4.86
N ILE A 195 21.20 2.60 -5.71
CA ILE A 195 21.50 1.77 -6.88
C ILE A 195 21.87 0.34 -6.45
N LEU A 196 22.69 0.19 -5.42
CA LEU A 196 23.05 -1.12 -4.89
C LEU A 196 21.83 -1.87 -4.32
N LEU A 197 20.97 -1.19 -3.58
CA LEU A 197 19.72 -1.80 -3.06
C LEU A 197 18.78 -2.21 -4.19
N VAL A 198 18.68 -1.41 -5.26
CA VAL A 198 17.93 -1.78 -6.47
C VAL A 198 18.56 -3.00 -7.13
N TYR A 199 19.88 -3.02 -7.33
CA TYR A 199 20.59 -4.18 -7.88
C TYR A 199 20.34 -5.44 -7.06
N PHE A 200 20.48 -5.37 -5.73
CA PHE A 200 20.20 -6.50 -4.84
C PHE A 200 18.73 -6.93 -4.86
N SER A 201 17.78 -6.01 -5.10
CA SER A 201 16.36 -6.37 -5.23
C SER A 201 16.09 -7.27 -6.43
N PHE A 202 16.87 -7.12 -7.51
CA PHE A 202 16.79 -7.98 -8.70
C PHE A 202 17.51 -9.33 -8.54
N THR A 203 18.60 -9.36 -7.82
CA THR A 203 19.50 -10.52 -7.74
C THR A 203 19.27 -11.35 -6.47
N LEU A 204 19.65 -10.81 -5.31
CA LEU A 204 19.66 -11.57 -4.06
C LEU A 204 18.28 -11.69 -3.43
N PHE A 205 17.49 -10.61 -3.42
CA PHE A 205 16.21 -10.59 -2.72
C PHE A 205 15.09 -11.28 -3.48
N ASN A 206 15.34 -11.71 -4.71
CA ASN A 206 14.41 -12.53 -5.47
C ASN A 206 14.54 -14.05 -5.16
N ILE A 207 15.38 -14.41 -4.22
CA ILE A 207 15.51 -15.79 -3.73
C ILE A 207 14.32 -16.12 -2.84
N GLU A 208 13.82 -17.34 -2.92
CA GLU A 208 12.72 -17.80 -2.07
C GLU A 208 13.06 -17.62 -0.58
N GLY A 209 12.10 -17.08 0.19
CA GLY A 209 12.29 -16.69 1.59
C GLY A 209 12.79 -15.25 1.80
N PHE A 210 13.42 -14.62 0.79
CA PHE A 210 13.93 -13.24 0.86
C PHE A 210 13.15 -12.25 0.00
N ARG A 211 12.06 -12.69 -0.62
CA ARG A 211 11.25 -11.88 -1.55
C ARG A 211 10.86 -10.50 -1.03
N ASP A 212 10.56 -10.40 0.27
CA ASP A 212 10.10 -9.14 0.86
C ASP A 212 11.20 -8.10 0.97
N LEU A 213 12.47 -8.51 1.01
CA LEU A 213 13.61 -7.62 1.08
C LEU A 213 13.80 -6.80 -0.21
N ARG A 214 13.23 -7.28 -1.33
CA ARG A 214 13.27 -6.56 -2.62
C ARG A 214 12.68 -5.16 -2.58
N TYR A 215 11.81 -4.87 -1.62
CA TYR A 215 11.16 -3.57 -1.48
C TYR A 215 11.94 -2.57 -0.60
N LEU A 216 13.04 -2.98 0.05
CA LEU A 216 13.77 -2.14 1.01
C LEU A 216 14.34 -0.86 0.39
N TYR A 217 14.72 -0.89 -0.89
CA TYR A 217 15.20 0.30 -1.60
C TYR A 217 14.15 1.42 -1.63
N MET A 218 12.85 1.08 -1.65
CA MET A 218 11.76 2.07 -1.65
C MET A 218 11.74 2.86 -0.34
N PHE A 219 11.99 2.19 0.80
CA PHE A 219 12.08 2.85 2.10
C PHE A 219 13.33 3.73 2.19
N TYR A 220 14.45 3.30 1.61
CA TYR A 220 15.67 4.11 1.57
C TYR A 220 15.49 5.35 0.68
N LEU A 221 14.88 5.22 -0.49
CA LEU A 221 14.50 6.36 -1.34
C LEU A 221 13.59 7.34 -0.59
N GLY A 222 12.58 6.83 0.12
CA GLY A 222 11.72 7.66 0.97
C GLY A 222 12.49 8.43 2.04
N LEU A 223 13.48 7.79 2.67
CA LEU A 223 14.36 8.40 3.66
C LEU A 223 15.24 9.53 3.07
N MET A 224 15.60 9.44 1.79
CA MET A 224 16.41 10.46 1.10
C MET A 224 15.64 11.74 0.76
N ILE A 225 14.31 11.70 0.64
CA ILE A 225 13.50 12.85 0.19
C ILE A 225 13.84 14.16 0.90
N PRO A 226 14.07 14.22 2.23
CA PRO A 226 14.43 15.46 2.92
C PRO A 226 15.73 16.11 2.44
N LYS A 227 16.69 15.34 1.92
CA LYS A 227 17.94 15.88 1.37
C LYS A 227 17.71 16.71 0.10
N PHE A 228 16.61 16.47 -0.61
CA PHE A 228 16.20 17.21 -1.81
C PHE A 228 15.18 18.32 -1.52
N LYS A 229 15.00 18.70 -0.25
CA LYS A 229 14.04 19.74 0.15
C LYS A 229 14.19 21.03 -0.64
N THR A 230 15.43 21.52 -0.82
CA THR A 230 15.71 22.73 -1.57
C THR A 230 15.23 22.61 -3.02
N LEU A 231 15.52 21.48 -3.69
CA LEU A 231 15.04 21.21 -5.04
C LEU A 231 13.51 21.29 -5.11
N PHE A 232 12.81 20.59 -4.21
CA PHE A 232 11.34 20.58 -4.24
C PHE A 232 10.71 21.94 -3.93
N SER A 233 11.33 22.75 -3.05
CA SER A 233 10.84 24.09 -2.70
C SER A 233 11.03 25.12 -3.83
N THR A 234 11.94 24.89 -4.77
CA THR A 234 12.19 25.77 -5.92
C THR A 234 11.28 25.46 -7.12
N ILE A 235 10.61 24.29 -7.13
CA ILE A 235 9.72 23.91 -8.22
C ILE A 235 8.55 24.90 -8.31
N SER A 236 8.40 25.54 -9.46
CA SER A 236 7.28 26.44 -9.71
C SER A 236 5.99 25.66 -9.94
N ASN A 237 4.85 26.29 -9.63
CA ASN A 237 3.54 25.69 -9.88
C ASN A 237 3.36 25.36 -11.37
N ARG A 238 3.81 26.22 -12.29
CA ARG A 238 3.74 25.98 -13.74
C ARG A 238 4.47 24.71 -14.14
N LEU A 239 5.71 24.52 -13.66
CA LEU A 239 6.48 23.31 -13.94
C LEU A 239 5.80 22.06 -13.35
N ALA A 240 5.34 22.12 -12.11
CA ALA A 240 4.64 21.03 -11.46
C ALA A 240 3.35 20.62 -12.19
N THR A 241 2.57 21.61 -12.67
CA THR A 241 1.32 21.36 -13.43
C THR A 241 1.59 20.62 -14.76
N ILE A 242 2.77 20.79 -15.33
CA ILE A 242 3.17 20.07 -16.55
C ILE A 242 3.74 18.70 -16.20
N VAL A 243 4.70 18.64 -15.28
CA VAL A 243 5.48 17.42 -15.02
C VAL A 243 4.70 16.36 -14.26
N LEU A 244 3.84 16.74 -13.30
CA LEU A 244 3.09 15.77 -12.48
C LEU A 244 2.11 14.92 -13.29
N PRO A 245 1.32 15.42 -14.26
CA PRO A 245 0.48 14.57 -15.11
C PRO A 245 1.28 13.56 -15.93
N PHE A 246 2.41 13.98 -16.52
CA PHE A 246 3.30 13.05 -17.21
C PHE A 246 3.88 12.01 -16.26
N GLY A 247 4.33 12.42 -15.08
CA GLY A 247 4.79 11.51 -14.03
C GLY A 247 3.71 10.51 -13.63
N LEU A 248 2.46 10.95 -13.49
CA LEU A 248 1.33 10.08 -13.21
C LEU A 248 1.07 9.06 -14.33
N ILE A 249 1.15 9.48 -15.60
CA ILE A 249 1.00 8.57 -16.74
C ILE A 249 2.09 7.49 -16.68
N PHE A 250 3.34 7.87 -16.41
CA PHE A 250 4.42 6.91 -16.23
C PHE A 250 4.22 6.00 -15.01
N LEU A 251 3.84 6.57 -13.87
CA LEU A 251 3.57 5.82 -12.65
C LEU A 251 2.49 4.76 -12.85
N LEU A 252 1.42 5.12 -13.53
CA LEU A 252 0.27 4.25 -13.70
C LEU A 252 0.47 3.24 -14.84
N GLY A 253 1.20 3.60 -15.90
CA GLY A 253 1.25 2.84 -17.15
C GLY A 253 2.49 1.99 -17.36
N PHE A 254 3.60 2.34 -16.76
CA PHE A 254 4.89 1.72 -17.11
C PHE A 254 5.01 0.25 -16.71
N ARG A 255 4.26 -0.20 -15.74
CA ARG A 255 4.23 -1.61 -15.32
C ARG A 255 3.66 -2.55 -16.37
N TYR A 256 2.75 -2.09 -17.23
CA TYR A 256 2.06 -2.93 -18.21
C TYR A 256 2.97 -3.45 -19.35
N PRO A 257 3.86 -2.64 -19.95
CA PRO A 257 4.79 -3.13 -20.96
C PRO A 257 6.04 -3.77 -20.36
N THR A 258 6.26 -3.66 -19.05
CA THR A 258 7.44 -4.19 -18.36
C THR A 258 7.03 -5.23 -17.33
N ASN A 259 8.01 -6.02 -16.86
CA ASN A 259 7.74 -6.89 -15.74
C ASN A 259 7.61 -6.07 -14.43
N GLU A 260 7.05 -6.70 -13.41
CA GLU A 260 6.79 -6.10 -12.08
C GLU A 260 8.05 -5.44 -11.46
N TYR A 261 9.24 -5.95 -11.76
CA TYR A 261 10.48 -5.46 -11.17
C TYR A 261 10.94 -4.13 -11.77
N TYR A 262 11.05 -4.06 -13.10
CA TYR A 262 11.46 -2.82 -13.78
C TYR A 262 10.40 -1.73 -13.61
N GLY A 263 9.12 -2.10 -13.68
CA GLY A 263 8.02 -1.19 -13.40
C GLY A 263 8.12 -0.58 -12.01
N GLY A 264 8.41 -1.38 -10.98
CA GLY A 264 8.57 -0.91 -9.61
C GLY A 264 9.69 0.10 -9.41
N VAL A 265 10.80 0.00 -10.15
CA VAL A 265 11.91 0.99 -10.08
C VAL A 265 11.46 2.33 -10.67
N VAL A 266 10.86 2.32 -11.85
CA VAL A 266 10.35 3.54 -12.49
C VAL A 266 9.26 4.19 -11.65
N GLU A 267 8.31 3.40 -11.14
CA GLU A 267 7.29 3.85 -10.19
C GLU A 267 7.91 4.51 -8.95
N SER A 268 9.02 3.96 -8.43
CA SER A 268 9.71 4.52 -7.26
C SER A 268 10.35 5.86 -7.53
N ILE A 269 10.95 6.05 -8.71
CA ILE A 269 11.53 7.34 -9.12
C ILE A 269 10.41 8.41 -9.21
N VAL A 270 9.32 8.10 -9.89
CA VAL A 270 8.19 9.03 -10.00
C VAL A 270 7.56 9.32 -8.64
N SER A 271 7.37 8.27 -7.82
CA SER A 271 6.85 8.40 -6.46
C SER A 271 7.71 9.28 -5.57
N PHE A 272 9.04 9.22 -5.71
CA PHE A 272 9.98 10.08 -5.01
C PHE A 272 9.70 11.56 -5.28
N PHE A 273 9.48 11.93 -6.54
CA PHE A 273 9.15 13.31 -6.92
C PHE A 273 7.75 13.72 -6.44
N ILE A 274 6.74 12.88 -6.61
CA ILE A 274 5.37 13.17 -6.16
C ILE A 274 5.35 13.43 -4.64
N ILE A 275 5.96 12.54 -3.85
CA ILE A 275 6.00 12.66 -2.39
C ILE A 275 6.85 13.87 -1.98
N GLY A 276 7.99 14.10 -2.65
CA GLY A 276 8.85 15.24 -2.39
C GLY A 276 8.14 16.57 -2.63
N ILE A 277 7.43 16.70 -3.76
CA ILE A 277 6.62 17.89 -4.09
C ILE A 277 5.46 18.05 -3.09
N ALA A 278 4.77 16.97 -2.74
CA ALA A 278 3.68 17.01 -1.76
C ALA A 278 4.16 17.46 -0.37
N ALA A 279 5.39 17.05 0.02
CA ALA A 279 5.95 17.35 1.33
C ALA A 279 6.63 18.74 1.41
N TYR A 280 7.27 19.20 0.33
CA TYR A 280 8.17 20.36 0.32
C TYR A 280 7.93 21.37 -0.79
N GLY A 281 7.00 21.11 -1.71
CA GLY A 281 6.62 22.01 -2.79
C GLY A 281 5.66 23.10 -2.32
N ASP A 282 6.14 24.08 -1.56
CA ASP A 282 5.31 25.11 -0.95
C ASP A 282 4.60 26.00 -2.01
N LYS A 283 5.18 26.13 -3.22
CA LYS A 283 4.63 26.90 -4.33
C LYS A 283 3.68 26.10 -5.25
N VAL A 284 3.48 24.81 -4.97
CA VAL A 284 2.73 23.89 -5.85
C VAL A 284 1.31 23.71 -5.34
N SER A 285 0.35 24.23 -6.09
CA SER A 285 -1.10 24.15 -5.76
C SER A 285 -1.81 22.98 -6.43
N VAL A 286 -1.24 22.38 -7.46
CA VAL A 286 -1.86 21.26 -8.19
C VAL A 286 -2.18 20.06 -7.28
N LEU A 287 -1.46 19.89 -6.18
CA LEU A 287 -1.72 18.84 -5.18
C LEU A 287 -2.62 19.31 -4.01
N ASP A 288 -3.14 20.52 -4.04
CA ASP A 288 -3.96 21.05 -2.93
C ASP A 288 -5.32 20.33 -2.81
N PHE A 289 -5.78 19.67 -3.85
CA PHE A 289 -6.96 18.82 -3.78
C PHE A 289 -6.83 17.72 -2.70
N LEU A 290 -5.61 17.28 -2.40
CA LEU A 290 -5.34 16.32 -1.32
C LEU A 290 -5.68 16.87 0.08
N ASN A 291 -5.75 18.19 0.23
CA ASN A 291 -6.19 18.83 1.48
C ASN A 291 -7.72 18.86 1.65
N ARG A 292 -8.50 18.48 0.62
CA ARG A 292 -9.96 18.44 0.72
C ARG A 292 -10.42 17.42 1.76
N LYS A 293 -11.52 17.72 2.45
CA LYS A 293 -12.10 16.91 3.54
C LYS A 293 -12.25 15.42 3.16
N PHE A 294 -12.63 15.14 1.93
CA PHE A 294 -12.77 13.79 1.41
C PHE A 294 -11.47 12.98 1.54
N PHE A 295 -10.36 13.50 0.99
CA PHE A 295 -9.08 12.80 1.03
C PHE A 295 -8.49 12.73 2.43
N GLN A 296 -8.69 13.78 3.24
CA GLN A 296 -8.29 13.81 4.64
C GLN A 296 -9.04 12.79 5.49
N PHE A 297 -10.33 12.59 5.22
CA PHE A 297 -11.13 11.58 5.88
C PHE A 297 -10.58 10.18 5.62
N PHE A 298 -10.35 9.83 4.34
CA PHE A 298 -9.75 8.54 3.99
C PHE A 298 -8.30 8.42 4.46
N GLY A 299 -7.53 9.49 4.47
CA GLY A 299 -6.19 9.53 5.04
C GLY A 299 -6.15 9.15 6.50
N LYS A 300 -7.12 9.61 7.28
CA LYS A 300 -7.25 9.32 8.70
C LYS A 300 -7.48 7.84 8.99
N ILE A 301 -8.31 7.17 8.20
CA ILE A 301 -8.66 5.74 8.37
C ILE A 301 -7.88 4.82 7.42
N SER A 302 -6.91 5.35 6.69
CA SER A 302 -6.23 4.65 5.58
C SER A 302 -5.63 3.31 5.98
N TYR A 303 -5.10 3.18 7.20
CA TYR A 303 -4.50 1.95 7.68
C TYR A 303 -5.55 0.87 7.95
N SER A 304 -6.59 1.19 8.71
CA SER A 304 -7.71 0.26 8.93
C SER A 304 -8.40 -0.10 7.63
N LEU A 305 -8.67 0.88 6.75
CA LEU A 305 -9.29 0.64 5.44
C LEU A 305 -8.44 -0.27 4.56
N TYR A 306 -7.13 -0.03 4.52
CA TYR A 306 -6.19 -0.84 3.74
C TYR A 306 -6.19 -2.32 4.17
N LEU A 307 -6.31 -2.62 5.46
CA LEU A 307 -6.35 -4.00 5.94
C LEU A 307 -7.71 -4.68 5.76
N ILE A 308 -8.80 -3.92 5.88
CA ILE A 308 -10.17 -4.46 5.91
C ILE A 308 -10.76 -4.66 4.52
N HIS A 309 -10.45 -3.74 3.56
CA HIS A 309 -11.13 -3.71 2.27
C HIS A 309 -11.06 -5.04 1.50
N PHE A 310 -9.91 -5.73 1.60
CA PHE A 310 -9.72 -7.00 0.88
C PHE A 310 -10.66 -8.09 1.40
N SER A 311 -10.75 -8.28 2.71
CA SER A 311 -11.62 -9.29 3.30
C SER A 311 -13.09 -8.99 3.00
N VAL A 312 -13.49 -7.72 3.06
CA VAL A 312 -14.85 -7.29 2.71
C VAL A 312 -15.14 -7.57 1.22
N LEU A 313 -14.25 -7.15 0.33
CA LEU A 313 -14.38 -7.40 -1.11
C LEU A 313 -14.50 -8.90 -1.40
N TYR A 314 -13.62 -9.71 -0.79
CA TYR A 314 -13.59 -11.15 -1.02
C TYR A 314 -14.90 -11.82 -0.58
N ILE A 315 -15.40 -11.49 0.61
CA ILE A 315 -16.66 -12.03 1.13
C ILE A 315 -17.83 -11.63 0.24
N LEU A 316 -17.93 -10.34 -0.12
CA LEU A 316 -18.99 -9.86 -1.00
C LEU A 316 -18.97 -10.51 -2.38
N SER A 317 -17.79 -10.70 -2.95
CA SER A 317 -17.63 -11.35 -4.25
C SER A 317 -18.07 -12.80 -4.19
N ARG A 318 -17.76 -13.52 -3.11
CA ARG A 318 -18.26 -14.88 -2.92
C ARG A 318 -19.78 -14.94 -2.80
N ILE A 319 -20.36 -14.07 -1.97
CA ILE A 319 -21.84 -13.99 -1.82
C ILE A 319 -22.47 -13.72 -3.19
N MET A 320 -21.89 -12.83 -3.98
CA MET A 320 -22.36 -12.54 -5.34
C MET A 320 -22.30 -13.79 -6.24
N PHE A 321 -21.15 -14.46 -6.33
CA PHE A 321 -21.01 -15.65 -7.17
C PHE A 321 -21.93 -16.80 -6.74
N GLN A 322 -22.14 -16.98 -5.44
CA GLN A 322 -22.96 -18.06 -4.88
C GLN A 322 -24.47 -17.82 -5.12
N ASN A 323 -24.93 -16.58 -4.90
CA ASN A 323 -26.36 -16.29 -4.90
C ASN A 323 -26.88 -15.69 -6.23
N LEU A 324 -25.98 -15.22 -7.07
CA LEU A 324 -26.31 -14.59 -8.36
C LEU A 324 -25.55 -15.25 -9.53
N PRO A 325 -25.64 -16.59 -9.70
CA PRO A 325 -24.87 -17.30 -10.72
C PRO A 325 -25.27 -16.92 -12.15
N ASN A 326 -26.49 -16.41 -12.35
CA ASN A 326 -27.05 -16.05 -13.65
C ASN A 326 -26.80 -14.58 -14.03
N LEU A 327 -26.01 -13.83 -13.25
CA LEU A 327 -25.61 -12.48 -13.70
C LEU A 327 -24.85 -12.56 -15.04
N PRO A 328 -25.03 -11.56 -15.92
CA PRO A 328 -24.36 -11.53 -17.21
C PRO A 328 -22.87 -11.14 -17.07
N TYR A 329 -22.12 -11.93 -16.32
CA TYR A 329 -20.72 -11.66 -16.01
C TYR A 329 -19.85 -11.40 -17.24
N ALA A 330 -20.09 -12.16 -18.31
CA ALA A 330 -19.33 -12.01 -19.55
C ALA A 330 -19.59 -10.68 -20.29
N ASN A 331 -20.81 -10.13 -20.15
CA ASN A 331 -21.24 -8.97 -20.93
C ASN A 331 -21.31 -7.67 -20.10
N GLN A 332 -21.36 -7.78 -18.76
CA GLN A 332 -21.53 -6.63 -17.87
C GLN A 332 -20.47 -6.60 -16.74
N TYR A 333 -19.32 -7.24 -16.95
CA TYR A 333 -18.27 -7.33 -15.92
C TYR A 333 -17.81 -5.94 -15.44
N LEU A 334 -17.82 -4.92 -16.30
CA LEU A 334 -17.42 -3.58 -15.90
C LEU A 334 -18.37 -2.97 -14.85
N ILE A 335 -19.68 -3.11 -15.06
CA ILE A 335 -20.70 -2.65 -14.10
C ILE A 335 -20.58 -3.45 -12.80
N ILE A 336 -20.36 -4.75 -12.90
CA ILE A 336 -20.19 -5.63 -11.75
C ILE A 336 -18.97 -5.21 -10.92
N HIS A 337 -17.84 -4.95 -11.57
CA HIS A 337 -16.63 -4.47 -10.88
C HIS A 337 -16.85 -3.13 -10.16
N PHE A 338 -17.49 -2.16 -10.81
CA PHE A 338 -17.80 -0.88 -10.15
C PHE A 338 -18.77 -1.04 -8.99
N SER A 339 -19.78 -1.89 -9.13
CA SER A 339 -20.74 -2.17 -8.07
C SER A 339 -20.05 -2.83 -6.88
N LEU A 340 -19.17 -3.81 -7.13
CA LEU A 340 -18.34 -4.42 -6.09
C LEU A 340 -17.41 -3.41 -5.43
N PHE A 341 -16.77 -2.53 -6.20
CA PHE A 341 -15.93 -1.47 -5.66
C PHE A 341 -16.72 -0.57 -4.72
N LEU A 342 -17.82 0.00 -5.17
CA LEU A 342 -18.63 0.93 -4.37
C LEU A 342 -19.16 0.26 -3.11
N LEU A 343 -19.75 -0.93 -3.24
CA LEU A 343 -20.32 -1.64 -2.10
C LEU A 343 -19.25 -2.05 -1.11
N SER A 344 -18.12 -2.59 -1.60
CA SER A 344 -17.01 -3.00 -0.72
C SER A 344 -16.38 -1.81 0.00
N VAL A 345 -16.19 -0.67 -0.67
CA VAL A 345 -15.63 0.54 -0.06
C VAL A 345 -16.59 1.13 0.97
N ILE A 346 -17.89 1.16 0.71
CA ILE A 346 -18.89 1.64 1.69
C ILE A 346 -18.85 0.79 2.96
N ILE A 347 -18.94 -0.53 2.82
CA ILE A 347 -18.92 -1.45 3.97
C ILE A 347 -17.57 -1.42 4.68
N ALA A 348 -16.46 -1.49 3.92
CA ALA A 348 -15.13 -1.41 4.49
C ALA A 348 -14.89 -0.10 5.23
N THR A 349 -15.42 1.04 4.73
CA THR A 349 -15.32 2.34 5.41
C THR A 349 -16.08 2.31 6.74
N GLY A 350 -17.30 1.78 6.78
CA GLY A 350 -18.07 1.66 8.01
C GLY A 350 -17.34 0.82 9.07
N VAL A 351 -16.82 -0.36 8.69
CA VAL A 351 -16.04 -1.21 9.58
C VAL A 351 -14.74 -0.52 10.00
N SER A 352 -14.06 0.15 9.07
CA SER A 352 -12.80 0.84 9.33
C SER A 352 -12.94 2.00 10.31
N LEU A 353 -14.07 2.70 10.30
CA LEU A 353 -14.38 3.75 11.28
C LEU A 353 -14.47 3.19 12.70
N LEU A 354 -15.13 2.03 12.86
CA LEU A 354 -15.21 1.35 14.16
C LEU A 354 -13.82 0.87 14.61
N VAL A 355 -13.08 0.21 13.74
CA VAL A 355 -11.73 -0.28 14.03
C VAL A 355 -10.78 0.90 14.33
N TYR A 356 -10.84 1.97 13.57
CA TYR A 356 -10.07 3.18 13.83
C TYR A 356 -10.37 3.74 15.23
N LYS A 357 -11.65 3.90 15.57
CA LYS A 357 -12.06 4.48 16.84
C LYS A 357 -11.71 3.61 18.05
N TYR A 358 -11.96 2.30 17.95
CA TYR A 358 -11.89 1.39 19.11
C TYR A 358 -10.59 0.59 19.22
N ILE A 359 -9.81 0.49 18.12
CA ILE A 359 -8.56 -0.28 18.12
C ILE A 359 -7.37 0.61 17.73
N GLU A 360 -7.42 1.28 16.57
CA GLU A 360 -6.26 2.01 16.04
C GLU A 360 -5.89 3.23 16.91
N LEU A 361 -6.85 4.08 17.26
CA LEU A 361 -6.61 5.25 18.12
C LEU A 361 -6.12 4.89 19.53
N PRO A 362 -6.74 3.94 20.25
CA PRO A 362 -6.23 3.48 21.53
C PRO A 362 -4.81 2.92 21.43
N SER A 363 -4.52 2.11 20.40
CA SER A 363 -3.20 1.55 20.15
C SER A 363 -2.16 2.64 19.91
N HIS A 364 -2.51 3.67 19.15
CA HIS A 364 -1.61 4.81 18.92
C HIS A 364 -1.31 5.58 20.23
N SER A 365 -2.30 5.83 21.07
CA SER A 365 -2.10 6.50 22.35
C SER A 365 -1.26 5.65 23.31
N LEU A 366 -1.52 4.34 23.39
CA LEU A 366 -0.77 3.38 24.18
C LEU A 366 0.70 3.31 23.71
N SER A 367 0.93 3.23 22.40
CA SER A 367 2.27 3.20 21.82
C SER A 367 3.09 4.43 22.21
N THR A 368 2.44 5.60 22.24
CA THR A 368 3.10 6.86 22.62
C THR A 368 3.46 6.87 24.11
N ARG A 369 2.56 6.41 24.99
CA ARG A 369 2.78 6.34 26.45
C ARG A 369 3.92 5.38 26.80
N ILE A 370 3.87 4.13 26.30
CA ILE A 370 4.87 3.11 26.57
C ILE A 370 6.24 3.53 26.01
N GLY A 371 6.26 4.05 24.79
CA GLY A 371 7.51 4.48 24.21
C GLY A 371 8.17 5.66 24.92
N LYS A 372 7.39 6.58 25.52
CA LYS A 372 7.92 7.65 26.37
C LYS A 372 8.55 7.05 27.63
N LYS A 373 7.89 6.09 28.30
CA LYS A 373 8.37 5.43 29.49
C LYS A 373 9.74 4.75 29.24
N ILE A 374 9.85 3.93 28.17
CA ILE A 374 11.11 3.25 27.80
C ILE A 374 12.24 4.25 27.48
N SER A 375 11.93 5.41 26.91
CA SER A 375 12.97 6.39 26.53
C SER A 375 13.41 7.29 27.68
N GLN A 376 12.69 7.32 28.80
CA GLN A 376 13.00 8.12 30.01
C GLN A 376 13.74 7.32 31.05
N GLU A 377 13.50 6.01 31.16
CA GLU A 377 14.29 5.06 31.98
C GLU A 377 15.64 4.77 31.30
#